data_0063a720f2f7b27f2e411854b93507a0
#
_entry.id   0063a720f2f7b27f2e411854b93507a0
#
_cell.length_a   1.000
_cell.length_b   1.000
_cell.length_c   1.000
_cell.angle_alpha   90.00
_cell.angle_beta   90.00
_cell.angle_gamma   90.00
#
_symmetry.space_group_name_H-M   'P 1'
#
loop_
_entity.id
_entity.type
_entity.pdbx_description
1 polymer ?
#
loop_
_entity_poly.entity_id
_entity_poly.type
_entity_poly.pdbx_seq_one_letter_code
_entity_poly.pdbx_strand_id
1 'polypeptide(L)'
;MDGNLLKEARLEKHWTQEQAALALDVTQAYLSMMEKGHRPLSERFVRKALKVLNLPATALPLRSEEGAMAVSSHKRDFSAELGALGYPGFSYLRSRRRRNPAEVLLEALNEPNLDARVAEGLPWLAMTYVDMDWDWLVRNAKVHDRQNRLGFAVSLASEVSEGRKQSERARKLRSYLEVLERARLAREDTFCHDSMTQAERAWLREHRSPAAAHWNLLTDMKGEHLAYASE
;
A
#
# COMPACT_ATOMS: atom_id res chain seq x y z
N MET A 1 10.12 10.40 1.70
CA MET A 1 10.12 11.47 2.74
C MET A 1 10.91 12.63 2.20
N ASP A 2 10.35 13.83 2.26
CA ASP A 2 11.03 15.07 1.95
C ASP A 2 11.40 15.84 3.24
N GLY A 3 12.10 16.97 3.10
CA GLY A 3 12.54 17.78 4.24
C GLY A 3 11.39 18.48 4.97
N ASN A 4 10.29 18.79 4.26
CA ASN A 4 9.12 19.43 4.86
C ASN A 4 8.42 18.48 5.82
N LEU A 5 8.18 17.22 5.40
CA LEU A 5 7.58 16.21 6.26
C LEU A 5 8.43 15.94 7.52
N LEU A 6 9.77 15.96 7.37
CA LEU A 6 10.68 15.85 8.52
C LEU A 6 10.50 17.01 9.50
N LYS A 7 10.39 18.23 8.98
CA LYS A 7 10.17 19.44 9.78
C LYS A 7 8.81 19.42 10.48
N GLU A 8 7.74 19.08 9.76
CA GLU A 8 6.38 18.97 10.31
C GLU A 8 6.33 17.96 11.45
N ALA A 9 6.87 16.76 11.25
CA ALA A 9 6.90 15.71 12.27
C ALA A 9 7.70 16.13 13.53
N ARG A 10 8.76 16.92 13.37
CA ARG A 10 9.47 17.51 14.50
C ARG A 10 8.61 18.50 15.25
N LEU A 11 7.91 19.39 14.52
CA LEU A 11 7.05 20.41 15.11
C LEU A 11 5.85 19.81 15.83
N GLU A 12 5.25 18.73 15.30
CA GLU A 12 4.17 17.97 15.97
C GLU A 12 4.62 17.43 17.33
N LYS A 13 5.90 17.07 17.46
CA LYS A 13 6.49 16.68 18.75
C LYS A 13 6.90 17.86 19.64
N HIS A 14 6.67 19.10 19.21
CA HIS A 14 7.12 20.31 19.89
C HIS A 14 8.65 20.34 20.14
N TRP A 15 9.44 19.71 19.26
CA TRP A 15 10.89 19.65 19.41
C TRP A 15 11.57 20.82 18.69
N THR A 16 12.62 21.36 19.34
CA THR A 16 13.56 22.25 18.67
C THR A 16 14.41 21.44 17.66
N GLN A 17 15.09 22.14 16.74
CA GLN A 17 16.04 21.47 15.82
C GLN A 17 17.18 20.78 16.59
N GLU A 18 17.63 21.34 17.71
CA GLU A 18 18.67 20.75 18.56
C GLU A 18 18.21 19.44 19.22
N GLN A 19 16.99 19.45 19.78
CA GLN A 19 16.40 18.25 20.40
C GLN A 19 16.22 17.11 19.36
N ALA A 20 15.70 17.45 18.20
CA ALA A 20 15.52 16.48 17.12
C ALA A 20 16.86 15.97 16.58
N ALA A 21 17.85 16.85 16.41
CA ALA A 21 19.18 16.49 15.95
C ALA A 21 19.86 15.50 16.91
N LEU A 22 19.77 15.77 18.22
CA LEU A 22 20.26 14.86 19.26
C LEU A 22 19.57 13.48 19.19
N ALA A 23 18.24 13.47 19.10
CA ALA A 23 17.46 12.21 19.03
C ALA A 23 17.76 11.41 17.74
N LEU A 24 18.02 12.13 16.64
CA LEU A 24 18.34 11.54 15.33
C LEU A 24 19.83 11.23 15.15
N ASP A 25 20.70 11.65 16.11
CA ASP A 25 22.15 11.46 16.08
C ASP A 25 22.79 12.11 14.86
N VAL A 26 22.49 13.39 14.68
CA VAL A 26 23.03 14.27 13.66
C VAL A 26 23.31 15.63 14.27
N THR A 27 24.05 16.51 13.56
CA THR A 27 24.22 17.90 14.00
C THR A 27 22.98 18.72 13.66
N GLN A 28 22.70 19.77 14.47
CA GLN A 28 21.60 20.69 14.20
C GLN A 28 21.71 21.34 12.81
N ALA A 29 22.91 21.76 12.41
CA ALA A 29 23.16 22.32 11.08
C ALA A 29 22.83 21.33 9.94
N TYR A 30 23.17 20.03 10.12
CA TYR A 30 22.86 18.99 9.14
C TYR A 30 21.34 18.74 9.06
N LEU A 31 20.65 18.67 10.20
CA LEU A 31 19.18 18.56 10.26
C LEU A 31 18.52 19.75 9.55
N SER A 32 18.97 20.98 9.82
CA SER A 32 18.44 22.19 9.18
C SER A 32 18.59 22.15 7.65
N MET A 33 19.73 21.67 7.14
CA MET A 33 19.93 21.49 5.70
C MET A 33 18.99 20.43 5.11
N MET A 34 18.74 19.32 5.82
CA MET A 34 17.78 18.29 5.39
C MET A 34 16.35 18.82 5.37
N GLU A 35 15.91 19.54 6.43
CA GLU A 35 14.58 20.15 6.50
C GLU A 35 14.32 21.18 5.39
N LYS A 36 15.37 21.89 4.95
CA LYS A 36 15.32 22.85 3.83
C LYS A 36 15.46 22.20 2.44
N GLY A 37 15.64 20.88 2.37
CA GLY A 37 15.85 20.18 1.10
C GLY A 37 17.26 20.38 0.47
N HIS A 38 18.20 21.04 1.17
CA HIS A 38 19.55 21.25 0.68
C HIS A 38 20.44 20.00 0.79
N ARG A 39 19.98 18.98 1.51
CA ARG A 39 20.63 17.68 1.63
C ARG A 39 19.62 16.54 1.47
N PRO A 40 19.92 15.53 0.68
CA PRO A 40 19.06 14.35 0.53
C PRO A 40 19.02 13.56 1.83
N LEU A 41 17.87 12.93 2.07
CA LEU A 41 17.65 12.06 3.21
C LEU A 41 18.08 10.63 2.83
N SER A 42 19.13 10.11 3.46
CA SER A 42 19.54 8.74 3.23
C SER A 42 18.48 7.74 3.75
N GLU A 43 18.37 6.57 3.12
CA GLU A 43 17.41 5.54 3.54
C GLU A 43 17.60 5.16 5.03
N ARG A 44 18.84 5.05 5.47
CA ARG A 44 19.16 4.76 6.89
C ARG A 44 18.63 5.86 7.82
N PHE A 45 18.80 7.12 7.45
CA PHE A 45 18.29 8.25 8.23
C PHE A 45 16.76 8.25 8.27
N VAL A 46 16.10 8.06 7.12
CA VAL A 46 14.63 7.99 7.03
C VAL A 46 14.09 6.90 7.94
N ARG A 47 14.69 5.71 7.95
CA ARG A 47 14.27 4.60 8.83
C ARG A 47 14.44 4.93 10.32
N LYS A 48 15.47 5.70 10.70
CA LYS A 48 15.66 6.19 12.06
C LYS A 48 14.61 7.24 12.40
N ALA A 49 14.36 8.20 11.50
CA ALA A 49 13.38 9.25 11.67
C ALA A 49 11.95 8.70 11.84
N LEU A 50 11.56 7.68 11.04
CA LEU A 50 10.28 6.99 11.21
C LEU A 50 10.04 6.49 12.64
N LYS A 51 11.07 5.89 13.25
CA LYS A 51 10.96 5.37 14.62
C LYS A 51 10.94 6.47 15.66
N VAL A 52 11.87 7.43 15.55
CA VAL A 52 12.07 8.50 16.53
C VAL A 52 10.92 9.50 16.50
N LEU A 53 10.44 9.85 15.32
CA LEU A 53 9.35 10.81 15.13
C LEU A 53 7.96 10.13 15.04
N ASN A 54 7.91 8.80 15.12
CA ASN A 54 6.67 8.01 15.00
C ASN A 54 5.91 8.26 13.68
N LEU A 55 6.65 8.36 12.57
CA LEU A 55 6.08 8.58 11.26
C LEU A 55 5.45 7.31 10.67
N PRO A 56 4.41 7.45 9.84
CA PRO A 56 3.81 6.32 9.15
C PRO A 56 4.75 5.72 8.09
N ALA A 57 4.53 4.47 7.71
CA ALA A 57 5.33 3.79 6.70
C ALA A 57 5.23 4.45 5.31
N THR A 58 4.18 5.22 5.04
CA THR A 58 4.00 6.02 3.82
C THR A 58 5.09 7.08 3.63
N ALA A 59 5.75 7.51 4.72
CA ALA A 59 6.87 8.43 4.67
C ALA A 59 8.17 7.81 4.13
N LEU A 60 8.25 6.46 3.98
CA LEU A 60 9.39 5.81 3.32
C LEU A 60 9.47 6.24 1.84
N PRO A 61 10.68 6.45 1.31
CA PRO A 61 10.84 6.81 -0.10
C PRO A 61 10.30 5.70 -1.00
N LEU A 62 9.59 6.10 -2.05
CA LEU A 62 9.23 5.22 -3.15
C LEU A 62 10.44 5.01 -4.06
N ARG A 63 10.51 3.85 -4.70
CA ARG A 63 11.53 3.60 -5.72
C ARG A 63 11.30 4.50 -6.92
N SER A 64 12.38 4.95 -7.55
CA SER A 64 12.30 5.59 -8.86
C SER A 64 11.74 4.59 -9.90
N GLU A 65 11.12 5.11 -10.96
CA GLU A 65 10.50 4.30 -12.02
C GLU A 65 11.49 3.29 -12.63
N GLU A 66 12.76 3.66 -12.78
CA GLU A 66 13.83 2.76 -13.24
C GLU A 66 14.13 1.61 -12.26
N GLY A 67 13.96 1.82 -10.95
CA GLY A 67 14.12 0.79 -9.92
C GLY A 67 12.90 -0.10 -9.71
N ALA A 68 11.72 0.36 -10.11
CA ALA A 68 10.47 -0.41 -10.03
C ALA A 68 10.43 -1.56 -11.07
N MET A 69 11.13 -1.41 -12.19
CA MET A 69 11.24 -2.45 -13.24
C MET A 69 12.27 -3.54 -12.92
N ALA A 70 13.18 -3.32 -11.97
CA ALA A 70 14.12 -4.36 -11.55
C ALA A 70 13.39 -5.39 -10.69
N VAL A 71 12.80 -6.40 -11.33
CA VAL A 71 12.29 -7.60 -10.66
C VAL A 71 13.44 -8.21 -9.86
N SER A 72 13.45 -8.02 -8.56
CA SER A 72 14.41 -8.73 -7.71
C SER A 72 14.08 -10.22 -7.81
N SER A 73 15.05 -11.03 -8.24
CA SER A 73 14.95 -12.48 -8.42
C SER A 73 14.69 -13.26 -7.11
N HIS A 74 14.52 -12.57 -6.01
CA HIS A 74 14.21 -13.19 -4.72
C HIS A 74 12.71 -13.25 -4.52
N LYS A 75 12.20 -14.47 -4.27
CA LYS A 75 10.80 -14.70 -3.87
C LYS A 75 10.49 -13.83 -2.65
N ARG A 76 9.57 -12.89 -2.78
CA ARG A 76 9.21 -11.96 -1.70
C ARG A 76 8.29 -12.63 -0.71
N ASP A 77 8.49 -12.31 0.56
CA ASP A 77 7.61 -12.73 1.63
C ASP A 77 6.63 -11.60 1.95
N PHE A 78 5.55 -11.51 1.18
CA PHE A 78 4.50 -10.53 1.39
C PHE A 78 3.78 -10.71 2.74
N SER A 79 3.74 -11.92 3.28
CA SER A 79 3.18 -12.19 4.61
C SER A 79 3.97 -11.43 5.68
N ALA A 80 5.30 -11.52 5.62
CA ALA A 80 6.18 -10.79 6.53
C ALA A 80 6.11 -9.28 6.31
N GLU A 81 5.96 -8.81 5.07
CA GLU A 81 5.83 -7.38 4.74
C GLU A 81 4.51 -6.80 5.26
N LEU A 82 3.37 -7.49 5.04
CA LEU A 82 2.07 -7.12 5.59
C LEU A 82 2.06 -7.15 7.12
N GLY A 83 2.66 -8.17 7.74
CA GLY A 83 2.83 -8.24 9.19
C GLY A 83 3.64 -7.07 9.74
N ALA A 84 4.74 -6.66 9.06
CA ALA A 84 5.54 -5.49 9.44
C ALA A 84 4.77 -4.17 9.32
N LEU A 85 3.79 -4.10 8.42
CA LEU A 85 2.89 -2.97 8.24
C LEU A 85 1.70 -3.01 9.21
N GLY A 86 1.53 -4.07 9.97
CA GLY A 86 0.52 -4.20 11.02
C GLY A 86 -0.75 -4.94 10.60
N TYR A 87 -0.73 -5.69 9.49
CA TYR A 87 -1.87 -6.52 9.10
C TYR A 87 -2.16 -7.59 10.17
N PRO A 88 -3.39 -7.64 10.73
CA PRO A 88 -3.71 -8.54 11.85
C PRO A 88 -3.49 -10.01 11.51
N GLY A 89 -3.80 -10.42 10.27
CA GLY A 89 -3.65 -11.80 9.80
C GLY A 89 -2.22 -12.35 9.87
N PHE A 90 -1.21 -11.46 9.97
CA PHE A 90 0.22 -11.82 10.07
C PHE A 90 0.92 -11.20 11.28
N SER A 91 0.18 -10.84 12.33
CA SER A 91 0.72 -10.24 13.55
C SER A 91 1.72 -11.13 14.30
N TYR A 92 1.68 -12.44 14.07
CA TYR A 92 2.61 -13.41 14.63
C TYR A 92 3.99 -13.43 13.94
N LEU A 93 4.11 -12.83 12.76
CA LEU A 93 5.38 -12.76 12.03
C LEU A 93 6.23 -11.60 12.55
N ARG A 94 7.44 -11.90 13.01
CA ARG A 94 8.36 -10.90 13.58
C ARG A 94 9.21 -10.23 12.49
N SER A 95 8.59 -9.58 11.52
CA SER A 95 9.34 -8.75 10.57
C SER A 95 9.54 -7.34 11.12
N ARG A 96 10.78 -6.83 11.02
CA ARG A 96 11.13 -5.48 11.48
C ARG A 96 11.32 -4.48 10.31
N ARG A 97 11.36 -4.95 9.08
CA ARG A 97 11.64 -4.11 7.92
C ARG A 97 10.36 -3.65 7.27
N ARG A 98 9.93 -2.45 7.64
CA ARG A 98 8.81 -1.79 6.94
C ARG A 98 9.27 -1.29 5.58
N ARG A 99 8.41 -1.44 4.60
CA ARG A 99 8.50 -0.83 3.25
C ARG A 99 7.37 0.16 3.07
N ASN A 100 7.47 1.00 2.01
CA ASN A 100 6.36 1.87 1.66
C ASN A 100 5.14 1.03 1.27
N PRO A 101 3.95 1.27 1.86
CA PRO A 101 2.76 0.46 1.60
C PRO A 101 2.31 0.52 0.13
N ALA A 102 2.51 1.64 -0.58
CA ALA A 102 2.20 1.74 -2.00
C ALA A 102 3.06 0.79 -2.84
N GLU A 103 4.37 0.64 -2.52
CA GLU A 103 5.23 -0.34 -3.17
C GLU A 103 4.80 -1.77 -2.89
N VAL A 104 4.51 -2.09 -1.62
CA VAL A 104 4.08 -3.44 -1.24
C VAL A 104 2.79 -3.80 -1.95
N LEU A 105 1.84 -2.88 -2.01
CA LEU A 105 0.57 -3.10 -2.71
C LEU A 105 0.78 -3.34 -4.20
N LEU A 106 1.52 -2.45 -4.89
CA LEU A 106 1.79 -2.59 -6.32
C LEU A 106 2.48 -3.90 -6.67
N GLU A 107 3.52 -4.25 -5.92
CA GLU A 107 4.30 -5.45 -6.17
C GLU A 107 3.49 -6.71 -5.92
N ALA A 108 2.67 -6.75 -4.86
CA ALA A 108 1.75 -7.85 -4.61
C ALA A 108 0.71 -8.01 -5.73
N LEU A 109 0.16 -6.90 -6.24
CA LEU A 109 -0.78 -6.92 -7.38
C LEU A 109 -0.12 -7.40 -8.69
N ASN A 110 1.20 -7.30 -8.82
CA ASN A 110 1.95 -7.81 -9.97
C ASN A 110 2.23 -9.31 -9.90
N GLU A 111 2.17 -9.91 -8.70
CA GLU A 111 2.41 -11.36 -8.57
C GLU A 111 1.31 -12.16 -9.30
N PRO A 112 1.70 -13.19 -10.05
CA PRO A 112 0.76 -14.03 -10.75
C PRO A 112 -0.05 -14.91 -9.79
N ASN A 113 0.57 -15.37 -8.71
CA ASN A 113 -0.05 -16.23 -7.72
C ASN A 113 0.36 -15.80 -6.31
N LEU A 114 -0.60 -15.35 -5.53
CA LEU A 114 -0.46 -15.02 -4.12
C LEU A 114 -1.13 -16.07 -3.24
N ASP A 115 -0.64 -16.20 -2.02
CA ASP A 115 -1.39 -16.86 -0.96
C ASP A 115 -2.71 -16.11 -0.72
N ALA A 116 -3.81 -16.85 -0.49
CA ALA A 116 -5.14 -16.26 -0.32
C ALA A 116 -5.18 -15.21 0.82
N ARG A 117 -4.51 -15.49 1.96
CA ARG A 117 -4.45 -14.56 3.08
C ARG A 117 -3.67 -13.28 2.76
N VAL A 118 -2.67 -13.38 1.88
CA VAL A 118 -1.95 -12.20 1.37
C VAL A 118 -2.88 -11.38 0.50
N ALA A 119 -3.61 -12.01 -0.42
CA ALA A 119 -4.58 -11.35 -1.29
C ALA A 119 -5.68 -10.63 -0.48
N GLU A 120 -6.20 -11.26 0.59
CA GLU A 120 -7.13 -10.65 1.55
C GLU A 120 -6.55 -9.44 2.28
N GLY A 121 -5.24 -9.41 2.47
CA GLY A 121 -4.53 -8.28 3.10
C GLY A 121 -4.40 -7.05 2.22
N LEU A 122 -4.58 -7.14 0.88
CA LEU A 122 -4.39 -6.01 -0.03
C LEU A 122 -5.47 -4.93 0.12
N PRO A 123 -6.78 -5.23 0.24
CA PRO A 123 -7.79 -4.23 0.58
C PRO A 123 -7.54 -3.59 1.95
N TRP A 124 -7.11 -4.36 2.95
CA TRP A 124 -6.73 -3.81 4.25
C TRP A 124 -5.59 -2.79 4.14
N LEU A 125 -4.59 -3.08 3.31
CA LEU A 125 -3.46 -2.17 3.08
C LEU A 125 -3.93 -0.85 2.47
N ALA A 126 -4.80 -0.89 1.45
CA ALA A 126 -5.39 0.29 0.82
C ALA A 126 -6.23 1.10 1.81
N MET A 127 -7.02 0.43 2.67
CA MET A 127 -7.85 1.05 3.69
C MET A 127 -7.01 1.70 4.80
N THR A 128 -5.99 0.99 5.31
CA THR A 128 -5.19 1.45 6.46
C THR A 128 -4.28 2.60 6.09
N TYR A 129 -3.71 2.57 4.90
CA TYR A 129 -2.79 3.58 4.40
C TYR A 129 -3.43 4.43 3.31
N VAL A 130 -4.66 4.92 3.57
CA VAL A 130 -5.45 5.72 2.63
C VAL A 130 -4.75 6.99 2.14
N ASP A 131 -3.75 7.49 2.86
CA ASP A 131 -2.94 8.67 2.52
C ASP A 131 -1.59 8.29 1.87
N MET A 132 -1.44 7.07 1.31
CA MET A 132 -0.26 6.73 0.52
C MET A 132 -0.22 7.53 -0.79
N ASP A 133 0.91 7.50 -1.49
CA ASP A 133 1.06 8.19 -2.79
C ASP A 133 0.25 7.48 -3.89
N TRP A 134 -1.00 7.88 -4.03
CA TRP A 134 -1.92 7.33 -5.02
C TRP A 134 -1.58 7.72 -6.45
N ASP A 135 -0.98 8.89 -6.68
CA ASP A 135 -0.56 9.31 -8.02
C ASP A 135 0.53 8.39 -8.54
N TRP A 136 1.51 8.09 -7.69
CA TRP A 136 2.55 7.11 -8.00
C TRP A 136 1.95 5.71 -8.19
N LEU A 137 1.09 5.26 -7.28
CA LEU A 137 0.50 3.92 -7.31
C LEU A 137 -0.36 3.69 -8.57
N VAL A 138 -1.26 4.61 -8.89
CA VAL A 138 -2.15 4.50 -10.07
C VAL A 138 -1.34 4.56 -11.36
N ARG A 139 -0.34 5.45 -11.45
CA ARG A 139 0.53 5.53 -12.62
C ARG A 139 1.25 4.21 -12.86
N ASN A 140 1.87 3.66 -11.83
CA ASN A 140 2.60 2.40 -11.96
C ASN A 140 1.67 1.19 -12.16
N ALA A 141 0.49 1.17 -11.58
CA ALA A 141 -0.51 0.13 -11.85
C ALA A 141 -0.93 0.11 -13.33
N LYS A 142 -1.06 1.29 -13.97
CA LYS A 142 -1.33 1.40 -15.42
C LYS A 142 -0.17 0.89 -16.28
N VAL A 143 1.07 1.20 -15.90
CA VAL A 143 2.27 0.72 -16.62
C VAL A 143 2.34 -0.80 -16.65
N HIS A 144 1.84 -1.46 -15.60
CA HIS A 144 1.86 -2.93 -15.47
C HIS A 144 0.52 -3.61 -15.79
N ASP A 145 -0.47 -2.91 -16.33
CA ASP A 145 -1.83 -3.44 -16.58
C ASP A 145 -2.50 -4.01 -15.30
N ARG A 146 -2.28 -3.38 -14.15
CA ARG A 146 -2.81 -3.82 -12.84
C ARG A 146 -3.89 -2.89 -12.27
N GLN A 147 -4.35 -1.92 -13.04
CA GLN A 147 -5.38 -0.97 -12.58
C GLN A 147 -6.71 -1.65 -12.23
N ASN A 148 -7.08 -2.76 -12.88
CA ASN A 148 -8.28 -3.52 -12.51
C ASN A 148 -8.11 -4.23 -11.16
N ARG A 149 -6.95 -4.86 -10.92
CA ARG A 149 -6.62 -5.48 -9.63
C ARG A 149 -6.59 -4.44 -8.51
N LEU A 150 -6.00 -3.27 -8.77
CA LEU A 150 -5.97 -2.16 -7.81
C LEU A 150 -7.39 -1.62 -7.56
N GLY A 151 -8.18 -1.39 -8.61
CA GLY A 151 -9.56 -0.92 -8.49
C GLY A 151 -10.42 -1.86 -7.65
N PHE A 152 -10.29 -3.16 -7.86
CA PHE A 152 -10.99 -4.16 -7.05
C PHE A 152 -10.57 -4.12 -5.58
N ALA A 153 -9.27 -4.08 -5.28
CA ALA A 153 -8.78 -3.98 -3.91
C ALA A 153 -9.30 -2.71 -3.20
N VAL A 154 -9.33 -1.57 -3.92
CA VAL A 154 -9.86 -0.30 -3.40
C VAL A 154 -11.38 -0.35 -3.23
N SER A 155 -12.12 -1.05 -4.11
CA SER A 155 -13.57 -1.25 -3.96
C SER A 155 -13.89 -2.00 -2.67
N LEU A 156 -13.21 -3.13 -2.42
CA LEU A 156 -13.37 -3.88 -1.17
C LEU A 156 -12.98 -3.05 0.07
N ALA A 157 -11.90 -2.27 -0.03
CA ALA A 157 -11.48 -1.36 1.04
C ALA A 157 -12.54 -0.29 1.35
N SER A 158 -13.21 0.24 0.31
CA SER A 158 -14.31 1.20 0.45
C SER A 158 -15.53 0.56 1.10
N GLU A 159 -15.94 -0.64 0.64
CA GLU A 159 -17.07 -1.41 1.22
C GLU A 159 -16.85 -1.67 2.71
N VAL A 160 -15.67 -2.16 3.10
CA VAL A 160 -15.33 -2.40 4.50
C VAL A 160 -15.34 -1.09 5.32
N SER A 161 -14.80 0.00 4.76
CA SER A 161 -14.77 1.31 5.43
C SER A 161 -16.18 1.86 5.66
N GLU A 162 -17.09 1.64 4.71
CA GLU A 162 -18.51 2.00 4.85
C GLU A 162 -19.20 1.17 5.94
N GLY A 163 -19.02 -0.14 5.93
CA GLY A 163 -19.53 -1.05 6.96
C GLY A 163 -19.08 -0.67 8.36
N ARG A 164 -17.85 -0.18 8.50
CA ARG A 164 -17.27 0.33 9.76
C ARG A 164 -17.65 1.78 10.08
N LYS A 165 -18.50 2.42 9.30
CA LYS A 165 -18.90 3.82 9.46
C LYS A 165 -17.72 4.82 9.41
N GLN A 166 -16.63 4.47 8.72
CA GLN A 166 -15.46 5.33 8.51
C GLN A 166 -15.66 6.22 7.28
N SER A 167 -16.65 7.10 7.31
CA SER A 167 -17.16 7.86 6.16
C SER A 167 -16.09 8.69 5.43
N GLU A 168 -15.15 9.29 6.15
CA GLU A 168 -14.07 10.06 5.54
C GLU A 168 -13.12 9.17 4.73
N ARG A 169 -12.74 8.02 5.29
CA ARG A 169 -11.89 7.04 4.61
C ARG A 169 -12.57 6.48 3.37
N ALA A 170 -13.82 6.07 3.49
CA ALA A 170 -14.62 5.60 2.37
C ALA A 170 -14.74 6.66 1.26
N ARG A 171 -14.92 7.93 1.61
CA ARG A 171 -14.96 9.04 0.66
C ARG A 171 -13.64 9.20 -0.09
N LYS A 172 -12.50 9.16 0.61
CA LYS A 172 -11.16 9.20 -0.03
C LYS A 172 -10.97 8.03 -0.99
N LEU A 173 -11.29 6.80 -0.56
CA LEU A 173 -11.17 5.61 -1.40
C LEU A 173 -12.05 5.72 -2.66
N ARG A 174 -13.28 6.24 -2.55
CA ARG A 174 -14.15 6.48 -3.71
C ARG A 174 -13.56 7.48 -4.71
N SER A 175 -12.90 8.54 -4.27
CA SER A 175 -12.24 9.47 -5.20
C SER A 175 -11.12 8.81 -6.00
N TYR A 176 -10.41 7.84 -5.44
CA TYR A 176 -9.42 7.06 -6.18
C TYR A 176 -10.06 6.06 -7.15
N LEU A 177 -11.22 5.47 -6.77
CA LEU A 177 -12.00 4.63 -7.69
C LEU A 177 -12.43 5.38 -8.94
N GLU A 178 -12.86 6.63 -8.83
CA GLU A 178 -13.21 7.47 -9.98
C GLU A 178 -12.03 7.66 -10.96
N VAL A 179 -10.81 7.76 -10.45
CA VAL A 179 -9.60 7.85 -11.28
C VAL A 179 -9.29 6.52 -11.96
N LEU A 180 -9.42 5.41 -11.24
CA LEU A 180 -9.16 4.05 -11.74
C LEU A 180 -10.21 3.62 -12.76
N GLU A 181 -11.47 4.00 -12.57
CA GLU A 181 -12.58 3.73 -13.49
C GLU A 181 -12.29 4.23 -14.92
N ARG A 182 -11.72 5.42 -15.04
CA ARG A 182 -11.34 6.01 -16.34
C ARG A 182 -10.23 5.22 -17.06
N ALA A 183 -9.54 4.35 -16.35
CA ALA A 183 -8.43 3.54 -16.86
C ALA A 183 -8.73 2.04 -16.85
N ARG A 184 -9.98 1.66 -16.56
CA ARG A 184 -10.41 0.26 -16.46
C ARG A 184 -10.18 -0.48 -17.78
N LEU A 185 -9.58 -1.68 -17.68
CA LEU A 185 -9.35 -2.55 -18.81
C LEU A 185 -10.57 -3.45 -19.08
N ALA A 186 -10.90 -3.61 -20.35
CA ALA A 186 -11.96 -4.55 -20.78
C ALA A 186 -11.50 -6.03 -20.69
N ARG A 187 -10.18 -6.26 -20.65
CA ARG A 187 -9.61 -7.61 -20.57
C ARG A 187 -9.92 -8.27 -19.24
N GLU A 188 -10.39 -9.53 -19.28
CA GLU A 188 -10.54 -10.38 -18.10
C GLU A 188 -9.17 -10.72 -17.50
N ASP A 189 -9.04 -10.62 -16.19
CA ASP A 189 -7.85 -10.99 -15.42
C ASP A 189 -8.28 -11.76 -14.16
N THR A 190 -7.32 -12.17 -13.33
CA THR A 190 -7.55 -12.80 -12.02
C THR A 190 -7.15 -11.83 -10.91
N PHE A 191 -7.60 -12.09 -9.68
CA PHE A 191 -7.07 -11.37 -8.54
C PHE A 191 -5.89 -12.13 -7.94
N CYS A 192 -4.72 -12.02 -8.59
CA CYS A 192 -3.46 -12.65 -8.17
C CYS A 192 -3.54 -14.20 -8.03
N HIS A 193 -4.27 -14.85 -8.94
CA HIS A 193 -4.39 -16.32 -9.00
C HIS A 193 -4.43 -16.79 -10.47
N ASP A 194 -3.32 -16.64 -11.17
CA ASP A 194 -3.23 -16.93 -12.61
C ASP A 194 -3.22 -18.42 -12.93
N SER A 195 -2.87 -19.29 -11.95
CA SER A 195 -2.77 -20.74 -12.08
C SER A 195 -4.12 -21.47 -12.11
N MET A 196 -5.25 -20.75 -12.11
CA MET A 196 -6.59 -21.36 -12.20
C MET A 196 -6.76 -22.23 -13.43
N THR A 197 -7.42 -23.36 -13.23
CA THR A 197 -7.87 -24.24 -14.32
C THR A 197 -8.99 -23.61 -15.14
N GLN A 198 -9.26 -24.13 -16.34
CA GLN A 198 -10.37 -23.68 -17.16
C GLN A 198 -11.74 -23.88 -16.48
N ALA A 199 -11.89 -24.96 -15.71
CA ALA A 199 -13.11 -25.23 -14.95
C ALA A 199 -13.34 -24.19 -13.85
N GLU A 200 -12.30 -23.83 -13.08
CA GLU A 200 -12.38 -22.79 -12.07
C GLU A 200 -12.69 -21.42 -12.69
N ARG A 201 -12.07 -21.08 -13.82
CA ARG A 201 -12.36 -19.84 -14.53
C ARG A 201 -13.82 -19.79 -15.02
N ALA A 202 -14.35 -20.89 -15.54
CA ALA A 202 -15.75 -20.98 -15.97
C ALA A 202 -16.70 -20.79 -14.79
N TRP A 203 -16.42 -21.47 -13.68
CA TRP A 203 -17.22 -21.35 -12.46
C TRP A 203 -17.21 -19.93 -11.90
N LEU A 204 -16.03 -19.29 -11.81
CA LEU A 204 -15.89 -17.92 -11.29
C LEU A 204 -16.60 -16.89 -12.18
N ARG A 205 -16.68 -17.07 -13.52
CA ARG A 205 -17.45 -16.15 -14.36
C ARG A 205 -18.91 -16.05 -13.95
N GLU A 206 -19.48 -17.15 -13.47
CA GLU A 206 -20.87 -17.23 -13.02
C GLU A 206 -21.05 -16.82 -11.55
N HIS A 207 -20.00 -16.97 -10.71
CA HIS A 207 -20.09 -16.85 -9.26
C HIS A 207 -19.28 -15.69 -8.67
N ARG A 208 -18.59 -14.90 -9.51
CA ARG A 208 -17.80 -13.73 -9.04
C ARG A 208 -18.66 -12.69 -8.38
N SER A 209 -18.08 -11.94 -7.42
CA SER A 209 -18.77 -10.84 -6.75
C SER A 209 -19.11 -9.71 -7.73
N PRO A 210 -20.12 -8.86 -7.43
CA PRO A 210 -20.44 -7.69 -8.26
C PRO A 210 -19.23 -6.77 -8.49
N ALA A 211 -18.43 -6.52 -7.46
CA ALA A 211 -17.20 -5.74 -7.56
C ALA A 211 -16.17 -6.40 -8.50
N ALA A 212 -15.99 -7.73 -8.41
CA ALA A 212 -15.10 -8.47 -9.30
C ALA A 212 -15.61 -8.43 -10.74
N ALA A 213 -16.92 -8.57 -10.96
CA ALA A 213 -17.52 -8.45 -12.29
C ALA A 213 -17.30 -7.06 -12.89
N HIS A 214 -17.47 -6.01 -12.09
CA HIS A 214 -17.23 -4.63 -12.49
C HIS A 214 -15.78 -4.41 -12.96
N TRP A 215 -14.80 -4.94 -12.21
CA TRP A 215 -13.37 -4.80 -12.54
C TRP A 215 -12.84 -5.87 -13.51
N ASN A 216 -13.71 -6.67 -14.14
CA ASN A 216 -13.35 -7.78 -15.05
C ASN A 216 -12.38 -8.80 -14.43
N LEU A 217 -12.56 -9.11 -13.15
CA LEU A 217 -11.73 -10.07 -12.44
C LEU A 217 -12.46 -11.38 -12.18
N LEU A 218 -11.71 -12.48 -12.18
CA LEU A 218 -12.15 -13.80 -11.75
C LEU A 218 -11.74 -13.99 -10.29
N THR A 219 -12.67 -13.73 -9.39
CA THR A 219 -12.55 -13.98 -7.96
C THR A 219 -13.95 -13.91 -7.32
N ASP A 220 -14.16 -14.71 -6.29
CA ASP A 220 -15.38 -14.69 -5.45
C ASP A 220 -15.20 -13.86 -4.17
N MET A 221 -14.04 -13.26 -3.97
CA MET A 221 -13.74 -12.45 -2.79
C MET A 221 -14.73 -11.29 -2.65
N LYS A 222 -15.21 -11.08 -1.41
CA LYS A 222 -16.15 -10.01 -1.03
C LYS A 222 -15.66 -9.28 0.20
N GLY A 223 -15.99 -8.01 0.32
CA GLY A 223 -15.63 -7.20 1.48
C GLY A 223 -16.14 -7.77 2.80
N GLU A 224 -17.38 -8.30 2.82
CA GLU A 224 -18.03 -8.89 4.00
C GLU A 224 -17.32 -10.15 4.56
N HIS A 225 -16.57 -10.87 3.73
CA HIS A 225 -15.86 -12.09 4.12
C HIS A 225 -14.45 -11.83 4.64
N LEU A 226 -13.95 -10.61 4.56
CA LEU A 226 -12.62 -10.28 5.04
C LEU A 226 -12.58 -10.29 6.58
N ALA A 227 -11.63 -11.02 7.17
CA ALA A 227 -11.54 -11.26 8.61
C ALA A 227 -11.58 -9.97 9.46
N TYR A 228 -11.08 -8.88 8.90
CA TYR A 228 -11.06 -7.56 9.55
C TYR A 228 -12.30 -6.70 9.26
N ALA A 229 -13.28 -7.17 8.50
CA ALA A 229 -14.46 -6.38 8.17
C ALA A 229 -15.37 -6.11 9.39
N SER A 230 -15.33 -7.01 10.37
CA SER A 230 -16.19 -6.99 11.56
C SER A 230 -15.54 -6.34 12.79
N GLU A 231 -14.26 -5.98 12.74
CA GLU A 231 -13.53 -5.28 13.80
C GLU A 231 -13.73 -3.76 13.71
#